data_c7fd3871df8029ce1a17f386802646dd
#
_entry.id   c7fd3871df8029ce1a17f386802646dd
#
_cell.length_a   1.000
_cell.length_b   1.000
_cell.length_c   1.000
_cell.angle_alpha   90.00
_cell.angle_beta   90.00
_cell.angle_gamma   90.00
#
_symmetry.space_group_name_H-M   'P 1'
#
loop_
_entity.id
_entity.type
_entity.pdbx_description
1 polymer ?
#
loop_
_entity_poly.entity_id
_entity_poly.type
_entity_poly.pdbx_seq_one_letter_code
_entity_poly.pdbx_strand_id
1 'polypeptide(L)'
;LPRCDSPHHDLNAESHRKNRVDDSRSMPYICDMETNERHRDYQRIERALAYLDANRADQPSLEDVADQVGLSPFHFQRIFRDWVGISPKRFLQYLTVEHARRCLTETRSVLETTFEAGLSSPGRLHDLMVAVDAVTPGEYKRRGEGLTIRWGSGETPFGDALIGATERGVCWLAFPDDDGRSDAVEDLRESFCNAEFREDQATAALWRDRIFTPQGGCDGEPLPVLLSGTNFQLKVWEALLKVPSGGLCSYQDLAALMGRPTATRAVASAVAANHIAYLIPCHRVIRSMGAFGQYRWGAARKQAIVGWEQAQRLDAIG
;
A
#
# COMPACT_ATOMS: atom_id res chain seq x y z
N LEU A 1 -37.87 -63.83 19.61
CA LEU A 1 -37.98 -64.67 20.83
C LEU A 1 -37.13 -65.95 20.69
N PRO A 2 -36.48 -66.57 21.69
CA PRO A 2 -36.27 -66.18 23.10
C PRO A 2 -34.76 -66.16 23.49
N ARG A 3 -34.44 -65.41 24.58
CA ARG A 3 -34.04 -65.86 25.93
C ARG A 3 -32.73 -66.67 26.01
N CYS A 4 -31.88 -66.33 26.84
CA CYS A 4 -31.52 -66.45 28.27
C CYS A 4 -30.03 -66.65 28.30
N ASP A 5 -29.18 -66.43 29.21
CA ASP A 5 -29.21 -66.07 30.64
C ASP A 5 -27.75 -65.78 31.05
N SER A 6 -27.59 -64.95 32.02
CA SER A 6 -26.36 -64.85 32.87
C SER A 6 -26.19 -66.18 33.71
N PRO A 7 -25.15 -66.44 34.48
CA PRO A 7 -24.53 -65.54 35.46
C PRO A 7 -23.04 -65.85 35.87
N HIS A 8 -22.53 -64.92 36.74
CA HIS A 8 -21.64 -65.10 37.89
C HIS A 8 -20.13 -65.41 37.76
N HIS A 9 -19.42 -64.69 38.40
CA HIS A 9 -18.63 -64.65 39.66
C HIS A 9 -17.26 -64.04 39.45
N ASP A 10 -17.01 -63.04 40.15
CA ASP A 10 -16.32 -62.76 41.42
C ASP A 10 -14.80 -62.59 41.42
N LEU A 11 -14.43 -61.53 42.07
CA LEU A 11 -13.33 -61.32 43.02
C LEU A 11 -11.93 -60.90 42.51
N ASN A 12 -11.61 -59.70 42.98
CA ASN A 12 -10.35 -59.31 43.63
C ASN A 12 -9.08 -59.12 42.83
N ALA A 13 -8.58 -57.93 42.82
CA ALA A 13 -7.38 -57.53 43.55
C ALA A 13 -6.91 -56.13 43.15
N GLU A 14 -7.00 -55.21 44.05
CA GLU A 14 -5.98 -54.26 44.51
C GLU A 14 -4.97 -53.64 43.52
N SER A 15 -5.01 -52.30 43.58
CA SER A 15 -3.87 -51.39 43.65
C SER A 15 -2.89 -51.36 42.47
N HIS A 16 -3.03 -50.24 41.74
CA HIS A 16 -1.89 -49.35 41.50
C HIS A 16 -2.38 -47.98 41.03
N ARG A 17 -2.52 -47.05 41.98
CA ARG A 17 -2.50 -45.62 41.70
C ARG A 17 -1.15 -45.28 41.09
N LYS A 18 -1.12 -45.09 39.78
CA LYS A 18 -0.04 -44.34 39.12
C LYS A 18 -0.55 -42.89 38.92
N ASN A 19 0.07 -41.99 39.66
CA ASN A 19 0.01 -40.57 39.49
C ASN A 19 0.10 -40.21 37.98
N ARG A 20 -1.00 -39.79 37.39
CA ARG A 20 -0.94 -38.92 36.24
C ARG A 20 -0.57 -37.54 36.75
N VAL A 21 0.68 -37.17 36.59
CA VAL A 21 1.12 -35.78 36.63
C VAL A 21 0.37 -35.07 35.54
N ASP A 22 -0.49 -34.14 35.95
CA ASP A 22 -1.21 -33.24 35.07
C ASP A 22 -0.20 -32.24 34.47
N ASP A 23 0.22 -32.49 33.26
CA ASP A 23 1.19 -31.68 32.50
C ASP A 23 0.49 -30.57 31.70
N SER A 24 -0.59 -30.01 32.25
CA SER A 24 -1.39 -28.93 31.62
C SER A 24 -1.00 -27.52 32.09
N ARG A 25 0.20 -27.31 32.65
CA ARG A 25 0.60 -26.00 33.20
C ARG A 25 1.71 -25.25 32.46
N SER A 26 2.06 -25.58 31.23
CA SER A 26 3.19 -24.91 30.52
C SER A 26 2.85 -24.25 29.18
N MET A 27 1.58 -23.90 28.89
CA MET A 27 1.23 -23.24 27.62
C MET A 27 0.65 -21.81 27.66
N PRO A 28 0.48 -21.10 28.78
CA PRO A 28 0.09 -19.68 28.73
C PRO A 28 1.25 -18.69 28.53
N TYR A 29 2.47 -19.05 28.93
CA TYR A 29 3.57 -18.07 28.99
C TYR A 29 4.21 -17.68 27.64
N ILE A 30 4.14 -18.53 26.63
CA ILE A 30 4.75 -18.25 25.32
C ILE A 30 3.85 -17.30 24.50
N CYS A 31 2.55 -17.49 24.55
CA CYS A 31 1.59 -16.62 23.84
C CYS A 31 1.56 -15.20 24.42
N ASP A 32 1.68 -15.05 25.75
CA ASP A 32 1.71 -13.74 26.41
C ASP A 32 3.01 -12.98 26.15
N MET A 33 4.13 -13.66 26.00
CA MET A 33 5.42 -13.03 25.70
C MET A 33 5.49 -12.48 24.27
N GLU A 34 5.00 -13.23 23.28
CA GLU A 34 4.96 -12.79 21.88
C GLU A 34 3.97 -11.61 21.69
N THR A 35 2.84 -11.64 22.37
CA THR A 35 1.85 -10.55 22.36
C THR A 35 2.42 -9.29 23.00
N ASN A 36 3.18 -9.41 24.07
CA ASN A 36 3.80 -8.30 24.79
C ASN A 36 5.00 -7.71 23.99
N GLU A 37 5.75 -8.53 23.26
CA GLU A 37 6.84 -8.08 22.39
C GLU A 37 6.30 -7.33 21.17
N ARG A 38 5.28 -7.87 20.50
CA ARG A 38 4.57 -7.18 19.41
C ARG A 38 3.97 -5.86 19.85
N HIS A 39 3.38 -5.79 21.05
CA HIS A 39 2.83 -4.54 21.56
C HIS A 39 3.94 -3.49 21.82
N ARG A 40 5.09 -3.90 22.37
CA ARG A 40 6.24 -3.02 22.53
C ARG A 40 6.80 -2.53 21.21
N ASP A 41 6.88 -3.39 20.22
CA ASP A 41 7.34 -3.00 18.88
C ASP A 41 6.36 -2.05 18.20
N TYR A 42 5.05 -2.27 18.35
CA TYR A 42 4.04 -1.31 17.89
C TYR A 42 4.27 0.08 18.49
N GLN A 43 4.43 0.19 19.81
CA GLN A 43 4.68 1.46 20.49
C GLN A 43 6.00 2.14 20.05
N ARG A 44 7.02 1.34 19.74
CA ARG A 44 8.29 1.86 19.18
C ARG A 44 8.08 2.41 17.79
N ILE A 45 7.34 1.70 16.93
CA ILE A 45 7.04 2.15 15.58
C ILE A 45 6.16 3.39 15.58
N GLU A 46 5.14 3.45 16.44
CA GLU A 46 4.29 4.63 16.61
C GLU A 46 5.13 5.88 16.98
N ARG A 47 6.04 5.73 17.95
CA ARG A 47 6.95 6.81 18.34
C ARG A 47 7.91 7.21 17.21
N ALA A 48 8.45 6.23 16.47
CA ALA A 48 9.31 6.51 15.32
C ALA A 48 8.58 7.26 14.21
N LEU A 49 7.34 6.89 13.90
CA LEU A 49 6.52 7.57 12.90
C LEU A 49 6.20 9.01 13.32
N ALA A 50 5.83 9.22 14.59
CA ALA A 50 5.60 10.55 15.15
C ALA A 50 6.86 11.42 15.13
N TYR A 51 8.02 10.84 15.50
CA TYR A 51 9.30 11.53 15.46
C TYR A 51 9.70 11.94 14.03
N LEU A 52 9.58 11.03 13.06
CA LEU A 52 9.86 11.31 11.66
C LEU A 52 8.95 12.41 11.10
N ASP A 53 7.67 12.43 11.45
CA ASP A 53 6.74 13.47 11.00
C ASP A 53 7.06 14.82 11.64
N ALA A 54 7.34 14.86 12.94
CA ALA A 54 7.66 16.10 13.66
C ALA A 54 8.99 16.71 13.23
N ASN A 55 10.00 15.87 12.93
CA ASN A 55 11.37 16.32 12.61
C ASN A 55 11.72 16.17 11.12
N ARG A 56 10.73 16.06 10.24
CA ARG A 56 10.98 15.86 8.80
C ARG A 56 11.84 16.93 8.16
N ALA A 57 11.74 18.18 8.64
CA ALA A 57 12.55 19.30 8.15
C ALA A 57 14.03 19.18 8.53
N ASP A 58 14.33 18.51 9.64
CA ASP A 58 15.70 18.27 10.09
C ASP A 58 16.36 17.08 9.39
N GLN A 59 15.60 16.33 8.56
CA GLN A 59 16.04 15.17 7.81
C GLN A 59 16.80 14.14 8.68
N PRO A 60 16.18 13.63 9.78
CA PRO A 60 16.87 12.78 10.75
C PRO A 60 17.47 11.53 10.10
N SER A 61 18.65 11.15 10.57
CA SER A 61 19.32 9.92 10.15
C SER A 61 18.64 8.68 10.69
N LEU A 62 19.02 7.49 10.19
CA LEU A 62 18.53 6.22 10.70
C LEU A 62 18.91 6.04 12.18
N GLU A 63 20.10 6.48 12.55
CA GLU A 63 20.66 6.46 13.89
C GLU A 63 19.82 7.32 14.84
N ASP A 64 19.51 8.55 14.46
CA ASP A 64 18.70 9.47 15.27
C ASP A 64 17.33 8.87 15.61
N VAL A 65 16.66 8.26 14.62
CA VAL A 65 15.35 7.65 14.83
C VAL A 65 15.44 6.38 15.67
N ALA A 66 16.48 5.56 15.47
CA ALA A 66 16.69 4.33 16.22
C ALA A 66 16.94 4.63 17.71
N ASP A 67 17.73 5.66 18.01
CA ASP A 67 18.02 6.12 19.37
C ASP A 67 16.76 6.60 20.09
N GLN A 68 15.85 7.31 19.40
CA GLN A 68 14.56 7.76 19.97
C GLN A 68 13.68 6.60 20.45
N VAL A 69 13.84 5.43 19.88
CA VAL A 69 13.04 4.24 20.23
C VAL A 69 13.83 3.19 21.02
N GLY A 70 15.10 3.48 21.34
CA GLY A 70 15.98 2.63 22.13
C GLY A 70 16.35 1.32 21.43
N LEU A 71 16.65 1.39 20.15
CA LEU A 71 17.02 0.25 19.32
C LEU A 71 18.34 0.52 18.57
N SER A 72 19.05 -0.54 18.21
CA SER A 72 20.12 -0.41 17.23
C SER A 72 19.56 -0.08 15.85
N PRO A 73 20.28 0.68 14.99
CA PRO A 73 19.81 1.06 13.65
C PRO A 73 19.37 -0.15 12.81
N PHE A 74 20.12 -1.25 12.85
CA PHE A 74 19.79 -2.47 12.12
C PHE A 74 18.49 -3.11 12.62
N HIS A 75 18.29 -3.22 13.93
CA HIS A 75 17.07 -3.78 14.51
C HIS A 75 15.87 -2.88 14.23
N PHE A 76 16.03 -1.56 14.40
CA PHE A 76 14.99 -0.59 14.07
C PHE A 76 14.58 -0.68 12.60
N GLN A 77 15.54 -0.68 11.66
CA GLN A 77 15.22 -0.77 10.23
C GLN A 77 14.44 -2.03 9.89
N ARG A 78 14.77 -3.18 10.50
CA ARG A 78 14.07 -4.45 10.30
C ARG A 78 12.62 -4.36 10.78
N ILE A 79 12.40 -4.02 12.06
CA ILE A 79 11.03 -3.96 12.61
C ILE A 79 10.20 -2.86 11.95
N PHE A 80 10.79 -1.72 11.62
CA PHE A 80 10.10 -0.66 10.90
C PHE A 80 9.63 -1.15 9.52
N ARG A 81 10.47 -1.87 8.80
CA ARG A 81 10.12 -2.43 7.49
C ARG A 81 9.06 -3.53 7.60
N ASP A 82 9.10 -4.36 8.65
CA ASP A 82 8.11 -5.40 8.89
C ASP A 82 6.72 -4.81 9.22
N TRP A 83 6.67 -3.67 9.94
CA TRP A 83 5.44 -3.01 10.33
C TRP A 83 4.92 -2.00 9.31
N VAL A 84 5.80 -1.22 8.70
CA VAL A 84 5.44 -0.11 7.78
C VAL A 84 5.50 -0.54 6.32
N GLY A 85 6.20 -1.63 6.00
CA GLY A 85 6.35 -2.16 4.64
C GLY A 85 7.45 -1.49 3.81
N ILE A 86 7.99 -0.34 4.26
CA ILE A 86 9.06 0.39 3.59
C ILE A 86 10.16 0.77 4.58
N SER A 87 11.34 1.18 4.09
CA SER A 87 12.42 1.63 4.97
C SER A 87 12.13 2.99 5.61
N PRO A 88 12.68 3.30 6.81
CA PRO A 88 12.54 4.60 7.46
C PRO A 88 12.93 5.76 6.55
N LYS A 89 14.03 5.62 5.80
CA LYS A 89 14.49 6.62 4.83
C LYS A 89 13.45 6.89 3.74
N ARG A 90 12.83 5.83 3.21
CA ARG A 90 11.80 5.98 2.16
C ARG A 90 10.52 6.61 2.71
N PHE A 91 10.18 6.30 3.95
CA PHE A 91 9.07 6.94 4.65
C PHE A 91 9.33 8.44 4.88
N LEU A 92 10.53 8.83 5.32
CA LEU A 92 10.91 10.23 5.45
C LEU A 92 10.88 10.97 4.11
N GLN A 93 11.38 10.36 3.04
CA GLN A 93 11.32 10.92 1.68
C GLN A 93 9.88 11.23 1.27
N TYR A 94 8.98 10.32 1.58
CA TYR A 94 7.56 10.50 1.33
C TYR A 94 6.98 11.69 2.12
N LEU A 95 7.21 11.76 3.44
CA LEU A 95 6.75 12.88 4.27
C LEU A 95 7.28 14.23 3.75
N THR A 96 8.53 14.24 3.28
CA THR A 96 9.18 15.41 2.70
C THR A 96 8.45 15.87 1.42
N VAL A 97 8.14 14.94 0.52
CA VAL A 97 7.40 15.25 -0.72
C VAL A 97 5.97 15.68 -0.41
N GLU A 98 5.28 15.02 0.53
CA GLU A 98 3.92 15.43 0.95
C GLU A 98 3.91 16.86 1.49
N HIS A 99 4.90 17.23 2.30
CA HIS A 99 5.05 18.60 2.79
C HIS A 99 5.34 19.59 1.65
N ALA A 100 6.27 19.25 0.76
CA ALA A 100 6.60 20.07 -0.39
C ALA A 100 5.38 20.34 -1.30
N ARG A 101 4.55 19.33 -1.54
CA ARG A 101 3.31 19.48 -2.31
C ARG A 101 2.37 20.52 -1.68
N ARG A 102 2.19 20.48 -0.35
CA ARG A 102 1.37 21.46 0.36
C ARG A 102 1.92 22.87 0.17
N CYS A 103 3.22 23.06 0.38
CA CYS A 103 3.87 24.36 0.21
C CYS A 103 3.72 24.90 -1.22
N LEU A 104 3.88 24.04 -2.23
CA LEU A 104 3.70 24.43 -3.64
C LEU A 104 2.26 24.77 -4.00
N THR A 105 1.27 24.11 -3.41
CA THR A 105 -0.16 24.45 -3.62
C THR A 105 -0.57 25.74 -2.90
N GLU A 106 0.12 26.11 -1.81
CA GLU A 106 -0.07 27.37 -1.09
C GLU A 106 0.63 28.56 -1.76
N THR A 107 0.97 28.45 -3.04
CA THR A 107 1.62 29.51 -3.86
C THR A 107 3.05 29.88 -3.45
N ARG A 108 3.72 29.09 -2.61
CA ARG A 108 5.12 29.31 -2.24
C ARG A 108 6.05 29.04 -3.42
N SER A 109 7.19 29.69 -3.43
CA SER A 109 8.21 29.44 -4.44
C SER A 109 8.85 28.05 -4.27
N VAL A 110 9.41 27.50 -5.34
CA VAL A 110 10.18 26.23 -5.28
C VAL A 110 11.36 26.34 -4.31
N LEU A 111 11.99 27.50 -4.24
CA LEU A 111 13.12 27.75 -3.35
C LEU A 111 12.71 27.75 -1.87
N GLU A 112 11.65 28.47 -1.52
CA GLU A 112 11.09 28.49 -0.16
C GLU A 112 10.64 27.08 0.26
N THR A 113 9.90 26.40 -0.60
CA THR A 113 9.47 25.00 -0.37
C THR A 113 10.65 24.06 -0.11
N THR A 114 11.76 24.25 -0.82
CA THR A 114 12.96 23.44 -0.61
C THR A 114 13.48 23.54 0.80
N PHE A 115 13.65 24.76 1.31
CA PHE A 115 14.18 24.99 2.64
C PHE A 115 13.20 24.58 3.73
N GLU A 116 11.92 24.81 3.57
CA GLU A 116 10.89 24.34 4.51
C GLU A 116 10.74 22.82 4.57
N ALA A 117 11.06 22.16 3.48
CA ALA A 117 11.11 20.69 3.43
C ALA A 117 12.43 20.11 4.00
N GLY A 118 13.33 20.96 4.54
CA GLY A 118 14.61 20.55 5.08
C GLY A 118 15.64 20.09 4.05
N LEU A 119 15.48 20.49 2.80
CA LEU A 119 16.37 20.10 1.72
C LEU A 119 17.39 21.22 1.44
N SER A 120 18.63 20.83 1.14
CA SER A 120 19.74 21.76 0.97
C SER A 120 19.75 22.50 -0.38
N SER A 121 18.96 22.06 -1.35
CA SER A 121 18.91 22.71 -2.67
C SER A 121 17.65 22.33 -3.45
N PRO A 122 17.19 23.22 -4.36
CA PRO A 122 16.08 22.91 -5.27
C PRO A 122 16.31 21.66 -6.13
N GLY A 123 17.56 21.36 -6.48
CA GLY A 123 17.89 20.13 -7.19
C GLY A 123 17.55 18.87 -6.41
N ARG A 124 17.78 18.87 -5.08
CA ARG A 124 17.40 17.74 -4.24
C ARG A 124 15.88 17.58 -4.12
N LEU A 125 15.14 18.68 -4.06
CA LEU A 125 13.67 18.63 -4.09
C LEU A 125 13.19 18.10 -5.45
N HIS A 126 13.79 18.58 -6.53
CA HIS A 126 13.49 18.10 -7.87
C HIS A 126 13.71 16.58 -7.99
N ASP A 127 14.91 16.09 -7.63
CA ASP A 127 15.25 14.67 -7.72
C ASP A 127 14.34 13.80 -6.84
N LEU A 128 14.01 14.29 -5.65
CA LEU A 128 13.13 13.60 -4.73
C LEU A 128 11.70 13.49 -5.27
N MET A 129 11.12 14.58 -5.80
CA MET A 129 9.78 14.55 -6.37
C MET A 129 9.73 13.72 -7.65
N VAL A 130 10.76 13.76 -8.48
CA VAL A 130 10.87 12.88 -9.66
C VAL A 130 10.93 11.41 -9.27
N ALA A 131 11.68 11.07 -8.21
CA ALA A 131 11.80 9.69 -7.76
C ALA A 131 10.53 9.13 -7.09
N VAL A 132 9.72 10.00 -6.47
CA VAL A 132 8.52 9.61 -5.73
C VAL A 132 7.27 9.76 -6.62
N ASP A 133 7.17 10.86 -7.38
CA ASP A 133 5.96 11.28 -8.09
C ASP A 133 6.07 11.27 -9.61
N ALA A 134 7.25 11.01 -10.15
CA ALA A 134 7.56 11.15 -11.58
C ALA A 134 7.33 12.57 -12.17
N VAL A 135 7.22 13.60 -11.32
CA VAL A 135 7.10 15.01 -11.71
C VAL A 135 8.04 15.90 -10.93
N THR A 136 8.38 17.05 -11.49
CA THR A 136 9.14 18.09 -10.80
C THR A 136 8.21 18.97 -9.95
N PRO A 137 8.76 19.70 -8.94
CA PRO A 137 7.98 20.66 -8.16
C PRO A 137 7.30 21.74 -9.01
N GLY A 138 7.96 22.20 -10.07
CA GLY A 138 7.41 23.19 -10.98
C GLY A 138 6.24 22.66 -11.80
N GLU A 139 6.35 21.44 -12.29
CA GLU A 139 5.27 20.74 -13.03
C GLU A 139 4.07 20.49 -12.15
N TYR A 140 4.28 20.06 -10.90
CA TYR A 140 3.20 19.86 -9.93
C TYR A 140 2.44 21.17 -9.66
N LYS A 141 3.16 22.26 -9.37
CA LYS A 141 2.57 23.58 -9.12
C LYS A 141 1.74 24.07 -10.32
N ARG A 142 2.13 23.78 -11.52
CA ARG A 142 1.50 24.23 -12.77
C ARG A 142 0.45 23.25 -13.33
N ARG A 143 0.05 22.24 -12.58
CA ARG A 143 -0.96 21.25 -12.98
C ARG A 143 -0.65 20.57 -14.33
N GLY A 144 0.60 20.16 -14.49
CA GLY A 144 1.07 19.49 -15.70
C GLY A 144 1.61 20.42 -16.78
N GLU A 145 1.67 21.74 -16.54
CA GLU A 145 2.33 22.66 -17.48
C GLU A 145 3.80 22.28 -17.68
N GLY A 146 4.20 22.09 -18.92
CA GLY A 146 5.54 21.61 -19.29
C GLY A 146 5.71 20.08 -19.23
N LEU A 147 4.66 19.31 -18.85
CA LEU A 147 4.64 17.86 -19.01
C LEU A 147 4.15 17.50 -20.41
N THR A 148 4.81 16.54 -21.03
CA THR A 148 4.27 15.78 -22.15
C THR A 148 3.80 14.43 -21.64
N ILE A 149 2.50 14.19 -21.69
CA ILE A 149 1.88 12.91 -21.33
C ILE A 149 1.64 12.12 -22.61
N ARG A 150 2.36 11.01 -22.74
CA ARG A 150 2.15 10.04 -23.80
C ARG A 150 1.12 9.04 -23.32
N TRP A 151 0.07 8.84 -24.12
CA TRP A 151 -1.02 7.97 -23.74
C TRP A 151 -1.42 7.03 -24.87
N GLY A 152 -1.99 5.91 -24.52
CA GLY A 152 -2.53 4.94 -25.46
C GLY A 152 -3.32 3.87 -24.74
N SER A 153 -4.06 3.09 -25.50
CA SER A 153 -4.87 1.97 -25.02
C SER A 153 -4.31 0.64 -25.47
N GLY A 154 -4.52 -0.41 -24.71
CA GLY A 154 -4.12 -1.75 -25.09
C GLY A 154 -4.70 -2.83 -24.21
N GLU A 155 -4.77 -4.04 -24.76
CA GLU A 155 -5.25 -5.23 -24.06
C GLU A 155 -4.35 -5.57 -22.88
N THR A 156 -4.96 -5.88 -21.74
CA THR A 156 -4.33 -6.41 -20.54
C THR A 156 -5.03 -7.70 -20.12
N PRO A 157 -4.47 -8.45 -19.16
CA PRO A 157 -5.17 -9.63 -18.61
C PRO A 157 -6.56 -9.32 -18.03
N PHE A 158 -6.89 -8.05 -17.85
CA PHE A 158 -8.16 -7.59 -17.24
C PHE A 158 -9.03 -6.75 -18.17
N GLY A 159 -8.79 -6.82 -19.48
CA GLY A 159 -9.45 -6.03 -20.52
C GLY A 159 -8.62 -4.81 -20.94
N ASP A 160 -9.17 -4.01 -21.83
CA ASP A 160 -8.47 -2.83 -22.33
C ASP A 160 -8.19 -1.82 -21.23
N ALA A 161 -7.00 -1.25 -21.25
CA ALA A 161 -6.61 -0.20 -20.33
C ALA A 161 -6.06 1.02 -21.07
N LEU A 162 -6.41 2.21 -20.59
CA LEU A 162 -5.77 3.47 -20.96
C LEU A 162 -4.58 3.71 -20.04
N ILE A 163 -3.40 3.88 -20.61
CA ILE A 163 -2.17 4.16 -19.87
C ILE A 163 -1.66 5.52 -20.30
N GLY A 164 -1.45 6.41 -19.33
CA GLY A 164 -0.77 7.68 -19.52
C GLY A 164 0.57 7.67 -18.78
N ALA A 165 1.62 8.12 -19.46
CA ALA A 165 2.95 8.17 -18.88
C ALA A 165 3.72 9.42 -19.31
N THR A 166 4.59 9.88 -18.43
CA THR A 166 5.66 10.83 -18.74
C THR A 166 6.95 10.07 -19.04
N GLU A 167 7.99 10.76 -19.44
CA GLU A 167 9.34 10.15 -19.59
C GLU A 167 9.86 9.52 -18.31
N ARG A 168 9.29 9.88 -17.15
CA ARG A 168 9.73 9.48 -15.80
C ARG A 168 8.89 8.38 -15.19
N GLY A 169 7.69 8.08 -15.73
CA GLY A 169 6.83 7.04 -15.19
C GLY A 169 5.36 7.21 -15.51
N VAL A 170 4.58 6.24 -15.02
CA VAL A 170 3.12 6.16 -15.23
C VAL A 170 2.42 7.21 -14.37
N CYS A 171 1.57 8.02 -14.98
CA CYS A 171 0.73 9.00 -14.30
C CYS A 171 -0.77 8.68 -14.36
N TRP A 172 -1.17 7.72 -15.20
CA TRP A 172 -2.54 7.31 -15.37
C TRP A 172 -2.65 5.84 -15.76
N LEU A 173 -3.57 5.13 -15.16
CA LEU A 173 -3.98 3.79 -15.58
C LEU A 173 -5.45 3.60 -15.25
N ALA A 174 -6.26 3.48 -16.27
CA ALA A 174 -7.71 3.30 -16.14
C ALA A 174 -8.21 2.23 -17.10
N PHE A 175 -9.20 1.50 -16.67
CA PHE A 175 -9.95 0.59 -17.55
C PHE A 175 -11.22 1.31 -18.00
N PRO A 176 -11.41 1.56 -19.30
CA PRO A 176 -12.64 2.12 -19.81
C PRO A 176 -13.85 1.25 -19.43
N ASP A 177 -14.97 1.89 -19.17
CA ASP A 177 -16.23 1.18 -18.93
C ASP A 177 -16.80 0.66 -20.24
N ASP A 178 -17.29 -0.59 -20.23
CA ASP A 178 -17.98 -1.19 -21.38
C ASP A 178 -19.28 -0.42 -21.73
N ASP A 179 -19.81 0.36 -20.78
CA ASP A 179 -21.04 1.16 -20.92
C ASP A 179 -20.79 2.60 -21.44
N GLY A 180 -19.56 2.97 -21.77
CA GLY A 180 -19.22 4.32 -22.29
C GLY A 180 -19.49 5.48 -21.32
N ARG A 181 -19.62 5.23 -20.02
CA ARG A 181 -19.95 6.25 -19.01
C ARG A 181 -18.76 7.09 -18.57
N SER A 182 -17.55 6.61 -18.74
CA SER A 182 -16.34 7.40 -18.47
C SER A 182 -15.51 7.52 -19.73
N ASP A 183 -15.28 8.74 -20.16
CA ASP A 183 -14.23 9.01 -21.11
C ASP A 183 -12.90 9.08 -20.35
N ALA A 184 -12.23 7.93 -20.30
CA ALA A 184 -10.95 7.82 -19.57
C ALA A 184 -9.88 8.79 -20.10
N VAL A 185 -9.99 9.21 -21.34
CA VAL A 185 -9.09 10.20 -21.96
C VAL A 185 -9.43 11.60 -21.46
N GLU A 186 -10.72 11.92 -21.35
CA GLU A 186 -11.16 13.22 -20.83
C GLU A 186 -10.83 13.34 -19.34
N ASP A 187 -11.08 12.30 -18.53
CA ASP A 187 -10.67 12.22 -17.13
C ASP A 187 -9.15 12.48 -16.97
N LEU A 188 -8.34 11.89 -17.84
CA LEU A 188 -6.88 12.13 -17.87
C LEU A 188 -6.57 13.59 -18.18
N ARG A 189 -7.21 14.18 -19.19
CA ARG A 189 -7.00 15.57 -19.61
C ARG A 189 -7.43 16.57 -18.54
N GLU A 190 -8.55 16.33 -17.88
CA GLU A 190 -9.02 17.19 -16.78
C GLU A 190 -8.05 17.15 -15.58
N SER A 191 -7.47 15.98 -15.30
CA SER A 191 -6.49 15.81 -14.22
C SER A 191 -5.18 16.57 -14.45
N PHE A 192 -4.79 16.74 -15.72
CA PHE A 192 -3.54 17.39 -16.13
C PHE A 192 -3.79 18.49 -17.16
N CYS A 193 -4.75 19.38 -16.88
CA CYS A 193 -5.30 20.33 -17.84
C CYS A 193 -4.29 21.26 -18.56
N ASN A 194 -3.07 21.40 -18.05
CA ASN A 194 -2.01 22.23 -18.63
C ASN A 194 -0.88 21.39 -19.24
N ALA A 195 -1.03 20.05 -19.33
CA ALA A 195 -0.05 19.18 -19.97
C ALA A 195 -0.24 19.12 -21.49
N GLU A 196 0.81 18.81 -22.22
CA GLU A 196 0.73 18.41 -23.62
C GLU A 196 0.39 16.92 -23.70
N PHE A 197 -0.65 16.57 -24.46
CA PHE A 197 -1.05 15.18 -24.65
C PHE A 197 -0.65 14.69 -26.03
N ARG A 198 0.03 13.54 -26.07
CA ARG A 198 0.40 12.85 -27.32
C ARG A 198 -0.08 11.41 -27.26
N GLU A 199 -0.85 11.02 -28.27
CA GLU A 199 -1.18 9.62 -28.45
C GLU A 199 0.08 8.87 -28.90
N ASP A 200 0.47 7.84 -28.16
CA ASP A 200 1.68 7.05 -28.40
C ASP A 200 1.46 5.60 -27.92
N GLN A 201 0.98 4.78 -28.84
CA GLN A 201 0.67 3.37 -28.57
C GLN A 201 1.92 2.56 -28.22
N ALA A 202 3.10 2.94 -28.76
CA ALA A 202 4.35 2.24 -28.46
C ALA A 202 4.78 2.45 -27.01
N THR A 203 4.72 3.69 -26.52
CA THR A 203 4.97 4.01 -25.10
C THR A 203 3.96 3.33 -24.18
N ALA A 204 2.68 3.34 -24.52
CA ALA A 204 1.65 2.67 -23.73
C ALA A 204 1.87 1.15 -23.68
N ALA A 205 2.24 0.52 -24.78
CA ALA A 205 2.55 -0.91 -24.84
C ALA A 205 3.76 -1.26 -23.94
N LEU A 206 4.82 -0.46 -23.97
CA LEU A 206 6.00 -0.66 -23.12
C LEU A 206 5.64 -0.64 -21.63
N TRP A 207 4.85 0.34 -21.20
CA TRP A 207 4.42 0.41 -19.80
C TRP A 207 3.46 -0.71 -19.43
N ARG A 208 2.51 -1.06 -20.32
CA ARG A 208 1.62 -2.20 -20.14
C ARG A 208 2.40 -3.48 -19.87
N ASP A 209 3.37 -3.78 -20.71
CA ASP A 209 4.19 -4.99 -20.61
C ASP A 209 4.98 -4.99 -19.29
N ARG A 210 5.54 -3.85 -18.88
CA ARG A 210 6.21 -3.72 -17.57
C ARG A 210 5.27 -3.91 -16.39
N ILE A 211 4.02 -3.46 -16.48
CA ILE A 211 3.05 -3.53 -15.37
C ILE A 211 2.48 -4.94 -15.22
N PHE A 212 2.14 -5.60 -16.34
CA PHE A 212 1.36 -6.84 -16.32
C PHE A 212 2.18 -8.12 -16.62
N THR A 213 3.49 -8.02 -16.75
CA THR A 213 4.33 -9.22 -16.87
C THR A 213 4.36 -9.99 -15.55
N PRO A 214 4.20 -11.34 -15.56
CA PRO A 214 4.11 -12.16 -14.35
C PRO A 214 5.30 -12.07 -13.39
N GLN A 215 6.46 -11.64 -13.87
CA GLN A 215 7.68 -11.48 -13.08
C GLN A 215 7.83 -10.08 -12.47
N GLY A 216 6.78 -9.24 -12.53
CA GLY A 216 6.70 -7.96 -11.86
C GLY A 216 7.84 -7.01 -12.18
N GLY A 217 7.79 -6.36 -13.32
CA GLY A 217 8.75 -5.31 -13.71
C GLY A 217 10.20 -5.81 -13.81
N CYS A 218 10.82 -5.59 -14.95
CA CYS A 218 12.22 -5.91 -15.15
C CYS A 218 13.05 -5.45 -13.93
N ASP A 219 13.81 -6.34 -13.34
CA ASP A 219 14.89 -6.10 -12.38
C ASP A 219 14.51 -5.65 -10.96
N GLY A 220 13.28 -5.81 -10.50
CA GLY A 220 12.88 -5.48 -9.11
C GLY A 220 12.89 -3.99 -8.79
N GLU A 221 13.02 -3.11 -9.79
CA GLU A 221 12.88 -1.68 -9.59
C GLU A 221 11.40 -1.29 -9.45
N PRO A 222 11.04 -0.51 -8.41
CA PRO A 222 9.69 -0.03 -8.25
C PRO A 222 9.30 0.87 -9.42
N LEU A 223 8.12 0.62 -10.01
CA LEU A 223 7.57 1.48 -11.05
C LEU A 223 7.23 2.85 -10.44
N PRO A 224 7.81 3.95 -10.95
CA PRO A 224 7.47 5.28 -10.49
C PRO A 224 6.05 5.63 -10.92
N VAL A 225 5.22 6.08 -9.96
CA VAL A 225 3.84 6.51 -10.20
C VAL A 225 3.63 7.93 -9.70
N LEU A 226 2.98 8.74 -10.52
CA LEU A 226 2.53 10.07 -10.11
C LEU A 226 1.18 9.95 -9.41
N LEU A 227 1.15 10.30 -8.12
CA LEU A 227 -0.08 10.36 -7.34
C LEU A 227 -0.58 11.81 -7.25
N SER A 228 -1.72 12.10 -7.88
CA SER A 228 -2.42 13.38 -7.75
C SER A 228 -3.67 13.20 -6.88
N GLY A 229 -3.74 13.90 -5.75
CA GLY A 229 -4.88 13.81 -4.83
C GLY A 229 -4.69 14.67 -3.59
N THR A 230 -5.72 14.71 -2.75
CA THR A 230 -5.65 15.37 -1.44
C THR A 230 -4.73 14.61 -0.49
N ASN A 231 -4.15 15.27 0.52
CA ASN A 231 -3.31 14.63 1.54
C ASN A 231 -3.95 13.40 2.18
N PHE A 232 -5.28 13.41 2.34
CA PHE A 232 -5.99 12.27 2.89
C PHE A 232 -6.04 11.10 1.88
N GLN A 233 -6.33 11.39 0.60
CA GLN A 233 -6.33 10.37 -0.47
C GLN A 233 -4.96 9.73 -0.61
N LEU A 234 -3.90 10.52 -0.62
CA LEU A 234 -2.52 10.02 -0.70
C LEU A 234 -2.19 9.06 0.46
N LYS A 235 -2.55 9.42 1.70
CA LYS A 235 -2.37 8.53 2.86
C LYS A 235 -3.16 7.21 2.73
N VAL A 236 -4.36 7.27 2.17
CA VAL A 236 -5.16 6.07 1.90
C VAL A 236 -4.49 5.21 0.83
N TRP A 237 -4.03 5.81 -0.26
CA TRP A 237 -3.39 5.06 -1.35
C TRP A 237 -2.07 4.42 -0.94
N GLU A 238 -1.32 5.06 -0.05
CA GLU A 238 -0.14 4.45 0.57
C GLU A 238 -0.47 3.29 1.48
N ALA A 239 -1.52 3.43 2.28
CA ALA A 239 -1.99 2.31 3.09
C ALA A 239 -2.40 1.13 2.20
N LEU A 240 -2.97 1.39 1.01
CA LEU A 240 -3.27 0.36 0.01
C LEU A 240 -2.01 -0.37 -0.48
N LEU A 241 -0.92 0.36 -0.75
CA LEU A 241 0.35 -0.24 -1.19
C LEU A 241 0.96 -1.20 -0.15
N LYS A 242 0.55 -1.10 1.12
CA LYS A 242 0.97 -2.01 2.19
C LYS A 242 0.19 -3.33 2.20
N VAL A 243 -0.95 -3.39 1.52
CA VAL A 243 -1.71 -4.62 1.38
C VAL A 243 -0.98 -5.52 0.37
N PRO A 244 -0.49 -6.68 0.78
CA PRO A 244 0.31 -7.53 -0.10
C PRO A 244 -0.49 -8.04 -1.29
N SER A 245 0.18 -8.40 -2.38
CA SER A 245 -0.44 -9.04 -3.54
C SER A 245 -1.18 -10.32 -3.12
N GLY A 246 -2.41 -10.51 -3.61
CA GLY A 246 -3.29 -11.58 -3.21
C GLY A 246 -3.86 -11.46 -1.78
N GLY A 247 -3.52 -10.41 -1.03
CA GLY A 247 -4.11 -10.09 0.25
C GLY A 247 -5.38 -9.26 0.09
N LEU A 248 -6.30 -9.37 1.05
CA LEU A 248 -7.52 -8.57 1.11
C LEU A 248 -7.63 -7.89 2.47
N CYS A 249 -8.18 -6.69 2.48
CA CYS A 249 -8.53 -5.98 3.71
C CYS A 249 -9.90 -5.33 3.58
N SER A 250 -10.55 -5.04 4.71
CA SER A 250 -11.77 -4.23 4.69
C SER A 250 -11.45 -2.73 4.70
N TYR A 251 -12.42 -1.89 4.35
CA TYR A 251 -12.29 -0.43 4.54
C TYR A 251 -12.06 -0.06 6.00
N GLN A 252 -12.56 -0.86 6.92
CA GLN A 252 -12.38 -0.67 8.36
C GLN A 252 -10.95 -1.02 8.79
N ASP A 253 -10.40 -2.13 8.29
CA ASP A 253 -9.01 -2.52 8.54
C ASP A 253 -8.05 -1.47 7.99
N LEU A 254 -8.33 -0.97 6.78
CA LEU A 254 -7.53 0.09 6.17
C LEU A 254 -7.58 1.39 6.99
N ALA A 255 -8.76 1.77 7.50
CA ALA A 255 -8.92 2.92 8.39
C ALA A 255 -8.17 2.72 9.73
N ALA A 256 -8.22 1.50 10.29
CA ALA A 256 -7.48 1.15 11.50
C ALA A 256 -5.96 1.17 11.27
N LEU A 257 -5.48 0.64 10.13
CA LEU A 257 -4.08 0.68 9.71
C LEU A 257 -3.53 2.11 9.61
N MET A 258 -4.40 3.07 9.25
CA MET A 258 -4.07 4.49 9.18
C MET A 258 -4.17 5.22 10.54
N GLY A 259 -4.48 4.51 11.63
CA GLY A 259 -4.72 5.11 12.95
C GLY A 259 -6.02 5.94 13.03
N ARG A 260 -6.97 5.74 12.10
CA ARG A 260 -8.24 6.49 12.01
C ARG A 260 -9.46 5.55 11.89
N PRO A 261 -9.73 4.68 12.88
CA PRO A 261 -10.75 3.63 12.77
C PRO A 261 -12.17 4.16 12.52
N THR A 262 -12.45 5.41 12.89
CA THR A 262 -13.75 6.07 12.66
C THR A 262 -13.90 6.67 11.25
N ALA A 263 -12.82 6.74 10.45
CA ALA A 263 -12.81 7.40 9.15
C ALA A 263 -13.21 6.47 7.98
N THR A 264 -13.84 5.33 8.22
CA THR A 264 -14.15 4.29 7.21
C THR A 264 -14.85 4.83 5.97
N ARG A 265 -15.80 5.78 6.09
CA ARG A 265 -16.49 6.38 4.94
C ARG A 265 -15.55 7.26 4.11
N ALA A 266 -14.73 8.08 4.76
CA ALA A 266 -13.75 8.92 4.10
C ALA A 266 -12.68 8.09 3.39
N VAL A 267 -12.23 6.99 4.02
CA VAL A 267 -11.34 6.00 3.41
C VAL A 267 -11.97 5.39 2.17
N ALA A 268 -13.24 4.98 2.23
CA ALA A 268 -13.94 4.42 1.06
C ALA A 268 -14.03 5.42 -0.11
N SER A 269 -14.31 6.69 0.19
CA SER A 269 -14.32 7.74 -0.84
C SER A 269 -12.93 7.96 -1.45
N ALA A 270 -11.87 7.94 -0.64
CA ALA A 270 -10.50 8.09 -1.11
C ALA A 270 -10.04 6.88 -1.95
N VAL A 271 -10.43 5.66 -1.57
CA VAL A 271 -10.20 4.44 -2.37
C VAL A 271 -10.90 4.52 -3.73
N ALA A 272 -12.14 5.04 -3.76
CA ALA A 272 -12.90 5.21 -5.00
C ALA A 272 -12.34 6.32 -5.91
N ALA A 273 -11.65 7.32 -5.35
CA ALA A 273 -11.03 8.40 -6.10
C ALA A 273 -9.69 8.02 -6.78
N ASN A 274 -9.21 6.78 -6.59
CA ASN A 274 -8.00 6.31 -7.26
C ASN A 274 -8.19 6.30 -8.78
N HIS A 275 -7.21 6.85 -9.51
CA HIS A 275 -7.17 6.91 -10.98
C HIS A 275 -5.98 6.13 -11.58
N ILE A 276 -5.22 5.44 -10.74
CA ILE A 276 -4.14 4.54 -11.17
C ILE A 276 -4.52 3.11 -10.78
N ALA A 277 -5.35 2.50 -11.63
CA ALA A 277 -5.81 1.14 -11.41
C ALA A 277 -4.65 0.16 -11.26
N TYR A 278 -4.88 -0.97 -10.60
CA TYR A 278 -3.93 -2.06 -10.44
C TYR A 278 -2.66 -1.66 -9.66
N LEU A 279 -1.91 -0.64 -10.10
CA LEU A 279 -0.68 -0.18 -9.43
C LEU A 279 -0.98 0.36 -8.01
N ILE A 280 -2.08 1.10 -7.84
CA ILE A 280 -2.63 1.41 -6.52
C ILE A 280 -3.75 0.40 -6.25
N PRO A 281 -3.51 -0.60 -5.36
CA PRO A 281 -4.34 -1.80 -5.31
C PRO A 281 -5.67 -1.62 -4.57
N CYS A 282 -6.50 -0.68 -5.04
CA CYS A 282 -7.85 -0.47 -4.51
C CYS A 282 -8.79 -1.67 -4.71
N HIS A 283 -8.45 -2.58 -5.64
CA HIS A 283 -9.12 -3.87 -5.81
C HIS A 283 -8.97 -4.80 -4.60
N ARG A 284 -7.92 -4.65 -3.77
CA ARG A 284 -7.70 -5.46 -2.56
C ARG A 284 -8.58 -5.06 -1.38
N VAL A 285 -9.39 -3.98 -1.50
CA VAL A 285 -10.29 -3.55 -0.42
C VAL A 285 -11.70 -4.09 -0.67
N ILE A 286 -12.25 -4.82 0.32
CA ILE A 286 -13.57 -5.42 0.28
C ILE A 286 -14.46 -4.89 1.43
N ARG A 287 -15.73 -5.21 1.42
CA ARG A 287 -16.61 -4.92 2.56
C ARG A 287 -16.34 -5.89 3.70
N SER A 288 -16.57 -5.47 4.93
CA SER A 288 -16.32 -6.27 6.15
C SER A 288 -17.02 -7.63 6.17
N MET A 289 -18.11 -7.79 5.42
CA MET A 289 -18.83 -9.07 5.26
C MET A 289 -18.28 -9.95 4.11
N GLY A 290 -17.09 -9.65 3.57
CA GLY A 290 -16.48 -10.41 2.49
C GLY A 290 -17.02 -10.09 1.08
N ALA A 291 -18.00 -9.20 0.96
CA ALA A 291 -18.51 -8.80 -0.36
C ALA A 291 -17.51 -7.88 -1.07
N PHE A 292 -17.27 -8.11 -2.35
CA PHE A 292 -16.31 -7.34 -3.15
C PHE A 292 -16.65 -5.85 -3.26
N GLY A 293 -17.91 -5.47 -3.07
CA GLY A 293 -18.34 -4.07 -3.16
C GLY A 293 -18.20 -3.50 -4.58
N GLN A 294 -18.42 -2.20 -4.68
CA GLN A 294 -18.24 -1.49 -5.95
C GLN A 294 -16.75 -1.26 -6.23
N TYR A 295 -16.40 -1.23 -7.48
CA TYR A 295 -15.07 -0.92 -7.99
C TYR A 295 -15.23 0.07 -9.15
N ARG A 296 -14.37 1.11 -9.22
CA ARG A 296 -14.50 2.16 -10.23
C ARG A 296 -14.55 1.58 -11.65
N TRP A 297 -13.80 0.53 -11.89
CA TRP A 297 -13.68 -0.12 -13.21
C TRP A 297 -14.41 -1.47 -13.29
N GLY A 298 -15.50 -1.63 -12.54
CA GLY A 298 -16.36 -2.81 -12.61
C GLY A 298 -16.05 -3.91 -11.59
N ALA A 299 -17.11 -4.50 -11.01
CA ALA A 299 -16.98 -5.52 -9.97
C ALA A 299 -16.37 -6.83 -10.49
N ALA A 300 -16.68 -7.23 -11.72
CA ALA A 300 -16.13 -8.43 -12.36
C ALA A 300 -14.61 -8.31 -12.53
N ARG A 301 -14.13 -7.14 -12.99
CA ARG A 301 -12.69 -6.85 -13.14
C ARG A 301 -11.96 -6.90 -11.80
N LYS A 302 -12.57 -6.36 -10.74
CA LYS A 302 -12.02 -6.48 -9.38
C LYS A 302 -11.81 -7.94 -8.97
N GLN A 303 -12.79 -8.80 -9.19
CA GLN A 303 -12.71 -10.23 -8.88
C GLN A 303 -11.64 -10.93 -9.71
N ALA A 304 -11.54 -10.60 -11.01
CA ALA A 304 -10.51 -11.15 -11.88
C ALA A 304 -9.09 -10.80 -11.42
N ILE A 305 -8.85 -9.54 -11.06
CA ILE A 305 -7.54 -9.08 -10.55
C ILE A 305 -7.18 -9.80 -9.25
N VAL A 306 -8.11 -9.87 -8.30
CA VAL A 306 -7.86 -10.55 -7.02
C VAL A 306 -7.59 -12.04 -7.23
N GLY A 307 -8.37 -12.71 -8.07
CA GLY A 307 -8.18 -14.12 -8.38
C GLY A 307 -6.83 -14.40 -9.04
N TRP A 308 -6.42 -13.52 -9.95
CA TRP A 308 -5.14 -13.62 -10.63
C TRP A 308 -3.94 -13.43 -9.66
N GLU A 309 -4.01 -12.44 -8.77
CA GLU A 309 -2.99 -12.24 -7.74
C GLU A 309 -2.89 -13.42 -6.76
N GLN A 310 -4.03 -14.00 -6.38
CA GLN A 310 -4.06 -15.17 -5.49
C GLN A 310 -3.46 -16.42 -6.16
N ALA A 311 -3.74 -16.63 -7.45
CA ALA A 311 -3.16 -17.74 -8.22
C ALA A 311 -1.63 -17.63 -8.28
N GLN A 312 -1.09 -16.47 -8.61
CA GLN A 312 0.35 -16.24 -8.63
C GLN A 312 1.03 -16.48 -7.28
N ARG A 313 0.35 -16.15 -6.18
CA ARG A 313 0.87 -16.40 -4.83
C ARG A 313 0.94 -17.89 -4.52
N LEU A 314 0.00 -18.68 -5.00
CA LEU A 314 0.01 -20.13 -4.82
C LEU A 314 1.14 -20.78 -5.61
N ASP A 315 1.38 -20.35 -6.85
CA ASP A 315 2.47 -20.83 -7.70
C ASP A 315 3.87 -20.49 -7.13
N ALA A 316 3.99 -19.40 -6.36
CA ALA A 316 5.23 -19.02 -5.70
C ALA A 316 5.54 -19.79 -4.41
N ILE A 317 4.59 -20.57 -3.88
CA ILE A 317 4.71 -21.34 -2.63
C ILE A 317 4.91 -22.85 -2.94
N GLY A 318 4.55 -23.31 -4.14
CA GLY A 318 4.73 -24.71 -4.62
C GLY A 318 6.06 -24.89 -5.29
#